data_bfa6b0ccd05384f1981f3614d19b2b5a
#
_entry.id   bfa6b0ccd05384f1981f3614d19b2b5a
#
_cell.length_a   1.000
_cell.length_b   1.000
_cell.length_c   1.000
_cell.angle_alpha   90.00
_cell.angle_beta   90.00
_cell.angle_gamma   90.00
#
_symmetry.space_group_name_H-M   'P 1'
#
loop_
_entity.id
_entity.type
_entity.pdbx_description
1 polymer ?
#
loop_
_entity_poly.entity_id
_entity_poly.type
_entity_poly.pdbx_seq_one_letter_code
_entity_poly.pdbx_strand_id
1 'polypeptide(L)'
;DLDADLLEARKQALNSHNPNSEAMKKFIEKNRDASGKLPANFRVLLMQESERQTNLVYEKHFGGIWDLMEAQDKVVTWAGLAAPLLGLRSASVALAGTDFTHHRHFSIAAEEHRREFIRMLNNSHGASGRELWEKLPPFRYQPPPLSQAVSAAMPGLIVLCLWLAGGCAALYFASRRLKPS
;
A
#
# COMPACT_ATOMS: atom_id res chain seq x y z
N ASP A 1 8.36 -11.08 -14.31
CA ASP A 1 7.01 -11.49 -14.77
C ASP A 1 6.07 -11.45 -13.57
N LEU A 2 5.19 -10.45 -13.54
CA LEU A 2 4.34 -10.12 -12.38
C LEU A 2 3.51 -11.33 -11.91
N ASP A 3 3.04 -12.15 -12.85
CA ASP A 3 2.23 -13.35 -12.55
C ASP A 3 3.06 -14.45 -11.89
N ALA A 4 4.32 -14.61 -12.29
CA ALA A 4 5.23 -15.55 -11.67
C ALA A 4 5.58 -15.14 -10.25
N ASP A 5 5.83 -13.84 -10.02
CA ASP A 5 6.14 -13.29 -8.71
C ASP A 5 4.93 -13.40 -7.76
N LEU A 6 3.71 -13.14 -8.24
CA LEU A 6 2.48 -13.32 -7.47
C LEU A 6 2.22 -14.79 -7.12
N LEU A 7 2.50 -15.72 -8.05
CA LEU A 7 2.35 -17.15 -7.80
C LEU A 7 3.36 -17.63 -6.75
N GLU A 8 4.59 -17.12 -6.79
CA GLU A 8 5.61 -17.45 -5.81
C GLU A 8 5.30 -16.86 -4.44
N ALA A 9 4.81 -15.61 -4.38
CA ALA A 9 4.31 -15.00 -3.16
C ALA A 9 3.18 -15.83 -2.52
N ARG A 10 2.23 -16.29 -3.33
CA ARG A 10 1.15 -17.15 -2.86
C ARG A 10 1.66 -18.50 -2.33
N LYS A 11 2.61 -19.12 -3.01
CA LYS A 11 3.26 -20.37 -2.53
C LYS A 11 4.00 -20.13 -1.21
N GLN A 12 4.74 -19.04 -1.08
CA GLN A 12 5.47 -18.71 0.13
C GLN A 12 4.51 -18.43 1.30
N ALA A 13 3.42 -17.69 1.06
CA ALA A 13 2.39 -17.44 2.06
C ALA A 13 1.71 -18.76 2.53
N LEU A 14 1.38 -19.66 1.62
CA LEU A 14 0.85 -20.98 1.95
C LEU A 14 1.85 -21.82 2.77
N ASN A 15 3.13 -21.75 2.42
CA ASN A 15 4.20 -22.47 3.12
C ASN A 15 4.48 -21.87 4.51
N SER A 16 4.25 -20.58 4.73
CA SER A 16 4.43 -19.95 6.04
C SER A 16 3.46 -20.49 7.09
N HIS A 17 2.27 -20.92 6.66
CA HIS A 17 1.26 -21.56 7.51
C HIS A 17 1.43 -23.09 7.59
N ASN A 18 2.35 -23.68 6.83
CA ASN A 18 2.60 -25.11 6.84
C ASN A 18 3.52 -25.47 8.03
N PRO A 19 3.04 -26.26 9.02
CA PRO A 19 3.85 -26.69 10.15
C PRO A 19 5.07 -27.54 9.75
N ASN A 20 5.08 -28.07 8.53
CA ASN A 20 6.20 -28.83 7.97
C ASN A 20 7.23 -27.96 7.23
N SER A 21 7.03 -26.64 7.14
CA SER A 21 8.04 -25.74 6.54
C SER A 21 9.34 -25.80 7.36
N GLU A 22 10.47 -25.67 6.69
CA GLU A 22 11.80 -25.68 7.35
C GLU A 22 11.95 -24.55 8.40
N ALA A 23 11.36 -23.38 8.12
CA ALA A 23 11.34 -22.27 9.05
C ALA A 23 10.56 -22.61 10.32
N MET A 24 9.41 -23.28 10.16
CA MET A 24 8.58 -23.68 11.29
C MET A 24 9.22 -24.80 12.11
N LYS A 25 9.84 -25.77 11.46
CA LYS A 25 10.61 -26.83 12.15
C LYS A 25 11.74 -26.24 13.01
N LYS A 26 12.53 -25.32 12.46
CA LYS A 26 13.58 -24.61 13.20
C LYS A 26 13.03 -23.81 14.38
N PHE A 27 11.87 -23.17 14.21
CA PHE A 27 11.19 -22.44 15.28
C PHE A 27 10.73 -23.39 16.40
N ILE A 28 10.14 -24.52 16.05
CA ILE A 28 9.71 -25.55 17.00
C ILE A 28 10.91 -26.07 17.80
N GLU A 29 11.99 -26.40 17.11
CA GLU A 29 13.20 -26.95 17.72
C GLU A 29 13.87 -25.91 18.66
N LYS A 30 13.93 -24.65 18.27
CA LYS A 30 14.46 -23.55 19.08
C LYS A 30 13.68 -23.34 20.39
N ASN A 31 12.39 -23.62 20.41
CA ASN A 31 11.51 -23.40 21.56
C ASN A 31 11.29 -24.65 22.43
N ARG A 32 11.98 -25.76 22.17
CA ARG A 32 12.00 -26.93 23.05
C ARG A 32 12.94 -26.67 24.23
N ASP A 33 12.53 -27.11 25.41
CA ASP A 33 13.39 -27.13 26.58
C ASP A 33 14.42 -28.30 26.55
N ALA A 34 15.30 -28.36 27.54
CA ALA A 34 16.28 -29.45 27.65
C ALA A 34 15.65 -30.84 27.81
N SER A 35 14.36 -30.93 28.16
CA SER A 35 13.61 -32.18 28.27
C SER A 35 12.80 -32.51 26.99
N GLY A 36 12.92 -31.68 25.94
CA GLY A 36 12.19 -31.82 24.67
C GLY A 36 10.74 -31.37 24.73
N LYS A 37 10.29 -30.75 25.84
CA LYS A 37 8.93 -30.23 25.97
C LYS A 37 8.80 -28.83 25.41
N LEU A 38 7.62 -28.52 24.91
CA LEU A 38 7.26 -27.20 24.42
C LEU A 38 6.61 -26.37 25.56
N PRO A 39 6.80 -25.05 25.60
CA PRO A 39 6.20 -24.19 26.62
C PRO A 39 4.65 -24.21 26.52
N ALA A 40 3.99 -23.97 27.65
CA ALA A 40 2.52 -24.01 27.73
C ALA A 40 1.83 -23.01 26.74
N ASN A 41 2.47 -21.90 26.45
CA ASN A 41 2.02 -20.87 25.50
C ASN A 41 2.51 -21.11 24.05
N PHE A 42 3.08 -22.28 23.76
CA PHE A 42 3.71 -22.56 22.46
C PHE A 42 2.78 -22.32 21.28
N ARG A 43 1.49 -22.63 21.43
CA ARG A 43 0.49 -22.39 20.38
C ARG A 43 0.42 -20.90 19.97
N VAL A 44 0.52 -19.99 20.93
CA VAL A 44 0.55 -18.54 20.64
C VAL A 44 1.82 -18.12 19.96
N LEU A 45 2.95 -18.62 20.46
CA LEU A 45 4.25 -18.34 19.84
C LEU A 45 4.27 -18.83 18.38
N LEU A 46 3.64 -19.98 18.12
CA LEU A 46 3.50 -20.52 16.78
C LEU A 46 2.64 -19.64 15.87
N MET A 47 1.51 -19.14 16.37
CA MET A 47 0.64 -18.22 15.64
C MET A 47 1.33 -16.90 15.35
N GLN A 48 2.05 -16.35 16.33
CA GLN A 48 2.82 -15.10 16.16
C GLN A 48 3.96 -15.26 15.14
N GLU A 49 4.67 -16.41 15.16
CA GLU A 49 5.74 -16.67 14.20
C GLU A 49 5.18 -16.85 12.78
N SER A 50 4.07 -17.57 12.63
CA SER A 50 3.37 -17.71 11.34
C SER A 50 2.94 -16.35 10.78
N GLU A 51 2.37 -15.49 11.62
CA GLU A 51 1.99 -14.13 11.23
C GLU A 51 3.21 -13.28 10.84
N ARG A 52 4.31 -13.38 11.61
CA ARG A 52 5.56 -12.69 11.28
C ARG A 52 6.10 -13.08 9.91
N GLN A 53 6.08 -14.37 9.57
CA GLN A 53 6.52 -14.86 8.27
C GLN A 53 5.60 -14.38 7.14
N THR A 54 4.30 -14.40 7.36
CA THR A 54 3.32 -13.87 6.41
C THR A 54 3.54 -12.38 6.14
N ASN A 55 3.82 -11.60 7.20
CA ASN A 55 4.10 -10.17 7.07
C ASN A 55 5.37 -9.90 6.27
N LEU A 56 6.44 -10.70 6.45
CA LEU A 56 7.66 -10.57 5.66
C LEU A 56 7.42 -10.87 4.17
N VAL A 57 6.62 -11.88 3.87
CA VAL A 57 6.22 -12.21 2.49
C VAL A 57 5.43 -11.05 1.89
N TYR A 58 4.46 -10.53 2.64
CA TYR A 58 3.67 -9.37 2.23
C TYR A 58 4.54 -8.17 1.91
N GLU A 59 5.42 -7.76 2.84
CA GLU A 59 6.31 -6.61 2.67
C GLU A 59 7.21 -6.74 1.43
N LYS A 60 7.78 -7.92 1.22
CA LYS A 60 8.65 -8.18 0.07
C LYS A 60 7.93 -8.02 -1.26
N HIS A 61 6.73 -8.58 -1.38
CA HIS A 61 6.02 -8.63 -2.67
C HIS A 61 5.19 -7.38 -2.92
N PHE A 62 4.48 -6.89 -1.92
CA PHE A 62 3.68 -5.66 -2.07
C PHE A 62 4.54 -4.40 -2.17
N GLY A 63 5.71 -4.35 -1.50
CA GLY A 63 6.64 -3.24 -1.66
C GLY A 63 7.03 -3.01 -3.11
N GLY A 64 7.44 -4.07 -3.82
CA GLY A 64 7.78 -3.98 -5.24
C GLY A 64 6.61 -3.57 -6.15
N ILE A 65 5.39 -4.04 -5.85
CA ILE A 65 4.18 -3.63 -6.59
C ILE A 65 3.88 -2.15 -6.38
N TRP A 66 4.00 -1.66 -5.15
CA TRP A 66 3.80 -0.25 -4.83
C TRP A 66 4.80 0.65 -5.58
N ASP A 67 6.08 0.28 -5.62
CA ASP A 67 7.11 1.03 -6.31
C ASP A 67 6.87 1.07 -7.83
N LEU A 68 6.42 -0.05 -8.41
CA LEU A 68 6.05 -0.13 -9.82
C LEU A 68 4.85 0.77 -10.16
N MET A 69 3.80 0.74 -9.33
CA MET A 69 2.60 1.58 -9.53
C MET A 69 2.95 3.07 -9.38
N GLU A 70 3.80 3.44 -8.44
CA GLU A 70 4.26 4.82 -8.27
C GLU A 70 5.08 5.29 -9.49
N ALA A 71 5.93 4.43 -10.03
CA ALA A 71 6.66 4.73 -11.26
C ALA A 71 5.73 4.94 -12.46
N GLN A 72 4.69 4.11 -12.60
CA GLN A 72 3.67 4.25 -13.64
C GLN A 72 2.88 5.57 -13.50
N ASP A 73 2.47 5.92 -12.29
CA ASP A 73 1.73 7.17 -12.03
C ASP A 73 2.56 8.40 -12.41
N LYS A 74 3.86 8.41 -12.10
CA LYS A 74 4.78 9.45 -12.55
C LYS A 74 4.85 9.56 -14.07
N VAL A 75 4.94 8.42 -14.78
CA VAL A 75 4.95 8.42 -16.26
C VAL A 75 3.65 9.01 -16.82
N VAL A 76 2.49 8.61 -16.28
CA VAL A 76 1.17 9.14 -16.70
C VAL A 76 1.09 10.65 -16.48
N THR A 77 1.56 11.13 -15.33
CA THR A 77 1.57 12.58 -15.02
C THR A 77 2.40 13.36 -16.03
N TRP A 78 3.61 12.92 -16.35
CA TRP A 78 4.47 13.59 -17.31
C TRP A 78 4.01 13.42 -18.77
N ALA A 79 3.32 12.34 -19.09
CA ALA A 79 2.64 12.19 -20.39
C ALA A 79 1.57 13.27 -20.63
N GLY A 80 1.12 13.95 -19.57
CA GLY A 80 0.28 15.14 -19.65
C GLY A 80 0.91 16.30 -20.44
N LEU A 81 2.25 16.34 -20.60
CA LEU A 81 2.92 17.31 -21.50
C LEU A 81 2.50 17.10 -22.96
N ALA A 82 2.23 15.87 -23.38
CA ALA A 82 1.71 15.56 -24.70
C ALA A 82 0.17 15.63 -24.78
N ALA A 83 -0.54 15.38 -23.67
CA ALA A 83 -1.98 15.34 -23.63
C ALA A 83 -2.51 16.03 -22.35
N PRO A 84 -3.02 17.27 -22.42
CA PRO A 84 -3.41 18.06 -21.24
C PRO A 84 -4.49 17.38 -20.37
N LEU A 85 -5.31 16.51 -20.96
CA LEU A 85 -6.32 15.75 -20.23
C LEU A 85 -5.69 14.84 -19.14
N LEU A 86 -4.50 14.31 -19.38
CA LEU A 86 -3.79 13.51 -18.37
C LEU A 86 -3.34 14.35 -17.18
N GLY A 87 -2.87 15.57 -17.41
CA GLY A 87 -2.55 16.53 -16.35
C GLY A 87 -3.77 16.93 -15.54
N LEU A 88 -4.91 17.17 -16.20
CA LEU A 88 -6.18 17.44 -15.52
C LEU A 88 -6.63 16.27 -14.67
N ARG A 89 -6.57 15.05 -15.20
CA ARG A 89 -6.90 13.83 -14.45
C ARG A 89 -6.01 13.68 -13.23
N SER A 90 -4.68 13.79 -13.38
CA SER A 90 -3.71 13.66 -12.29
C SER A 90 -3.99 14.67 -11.17
N ALA A 91 -4.16 15.95 -11.49
CA ALA A 91 -4.48 16.98 -10.51
C ALA A 91 -5.84 16.72 -9.82
N SER A 92 -6.85 16.32 -10.58
CA SER A 92 -8.20 16.09 -10.07
C SER A 92 -8.26 14.92 -9.09
N VAL A 93 -7.64 13.77 -9.42
CA VAL A 93 -7.65 12.59 -8.52
C VAL A 93 -6.82 12.83 -7.26
N ALA A 94 -5.72 13.58 -7.37
CA ALA A 94 -4.90 13.95 -6.20
C ALA A 94 -5.68 14.87 -5.23
N LEU A 95 -6.35 15.90 -5.76
CA LEU A 95 -7.19 16.79 -4.93
C LEU A 95 -8.41 16.10 -4.34
N ALA A 96 -8.97 15.11 -5.06
CA ALA A 96 -10.08 14.29 -4.56
C ALA A 96 -9.64 13.23 -3.54
N GLY A 97 -8.33 13.04 -3.31
CA GLY A 97 -7.82 12.00 -2.42
C GLY A 97 -8.04 10.58 -2.94
N THR A 98 -8.14 10.42 -4.27
CA THR A 98 -8.39 9.14 -4.95
C THR A 98 -7.20 8.70 -5.82
N ASP A 99 -6.07 9.37 -5.68
CA ASP A 99 -4.81 9.04 -6.33
C ASP A 99 -4.13 7.83 -5.66
N PHE A 100 -3.07 7.38 -6.31
CA PHE A 100 -2.28 6.24 -5.83
C PHE A 100 -1.67 6.49 -4.43
N THR A 101 -1.24 7.71 -4.13
CA THR A 101 -0.63 8.07 -2.84
C THR A 101 -1.62 7.89 -1.69
N HIS A 102 -2.86 8.36 -1.86
CA HIS A 102 -3.93 8.20 -0.87
C HIS A 102 -4.35 6.73 -0.72
N HIS A 103 -4.43 5.99 -1.84
CA HIS A 103 -4.73 4.56 -1.80
C HIS A 103 -3.64 3.77 -1.04
N ARG A 104 -2.36 4.05 -1.32
CA ARG A 104 -1.24 3.44 -0.59
C ARG A 104 -1.29 3.76 0.91
N HIS A 105 -1.55 5.01 1.27
CA HIS A 105 -1.69 5.43 2.67
C HIS A 105 -2.82 4.67 3.37
N PHE A 106 -3.99 4.57 2.73
CA PHE A 106 -5.10 3.78 3.26
C PHE A 106 -4.72 2.31 3.44
N SER A 107 -4.09 1.70 2.44
CA SER A 107 -3.70 0.28 2.46
C SER A 107 -2.69 -0.02 3.57
N ILE A 108 -1.72 0.88 3.81
CA ILE A 108 -0.76 0.76 4.91
C ILE A 108 -1.49 0.84 6.26
N ALA A 109 -2.36 1.83 6.45
CA ALA A 109 -3.11 1.99 7.69
C ALA A 109 -4.04 0.80 7.97
N ALA A 110 -4.69 0.25 6.94
CA ALA A 110 -5.52 -0.94 7.05
C ALA A 110 -4.70 -2.19 7.42
N GLU A 111 -3.52 -2.34 6.84
CA GLU A 111 -2.61 -3.46 7.14
C GLU A 111 -2.04 -3.37 8.57
N GLU A 112 -1.67 -2.18 9.04
CA GLU A 112 -1.23 -1.96 10.42
C GLU A 112 -2.35 -2.33 11.41
N HIS A 113 -3.58 -1.89 11.12
CA HIS A 113 -4.73 -2.26 11.93
C HIS A 113 -5.00 -3.77 11.92
N ARG A 114 -4.89 -4.43 10.75
CA ARG A 114 -5.02 -5.88 10.62
C ARG A 114 -4.00 -6.62 11.50
N ARG A 115 -2.75 -6.18 11.47
CA ARG A 115 -1.65 -6.77 12.27
C ARG A 115 -1.92 -6.63 13.78
N GLU A 116 -2.35 -5.44 14.20
CA GLU A 116 -2.72 -5.18 15.59
C GLU A 116 -3.90 -6.05 16.04
N PHE A 117 -4.93 -6.11 15.20
CA PHE A 117 -6.12 -6.93 15.43
C PHE A 117 -5.78 -8.41 15.60
N ILE A 118 -4.97 -8.99 14.70
CA ILE A 118 -4.53 -10.38 14.79
C ILE A 118 -3.66 -10.61 16.02
N ARG A 119 -2.78 -9.66 16.36
CA ARG A 119 -1.96 -9.74 17.57
C ARG A 119 -2.82 -9.81 18.83
N MET A 120 -3.84 -8.98 18.91
CA MET A 120 -4.78 -9.00 20.04
C MET A 120 -5.56 -10.32 20.11
N LEU A 121 -6.04 -10.84 18.99
CA LEU A 121 -6.69 -12.14 18.92
C LEU A 121 -5.77 -13.26 19.37
N ASN A 122 -4.55 -13.31 18.88
CA ASN A 122 -3.58 -14.34 19.23
C ASN A 122 -3.20 -14.32 20.72
N ASN A 123 -3.22 -13.15 21.36
CA ASN A 123 -2.95 -12.98 22.78
C ASN A 123 -4.18 -13.23 23.67
N SER A 124 -5.37 -13.29 23.11
CA SER A 124 -6.63 -13.45 23.87
C SER A 124 -6.91 -14.91 24.18
N HIS A 125 -5.98 -15.56 24.90
CA HIS A 125 -6.07 -16.97 25.26
C HIS A 125 -7.39 -17.34 25.95
N GLY A 126 -8.20 -18.19 25.32
CA GLY A 126 -9.40 -18.74 25.90
C GLY A 126 -10.58 -17.76 26.01
N ALA A 127 -10.39 -16.48 25.70
CA ALA A 127 -11.51 -15.57 25.56
C ALA A 127 -12.24 -15.88 24.26
N SER A 128 -13.53 -16.16 24.34
CA SER A 128 -14.37 -16.42 23.18
C SER A 128 -15.71 -15.67 23.36
N GLY A 129 -16.33 -15.36 22.23
CA GLY A 129 -17.63 -14.72 22.24
C GLY A 129 -17.59 -13.19 22.18
N ARG A 130 -18.71 -12.60 22.60
CA ARG A 130 -18.99 -11.16 22.44
C ARG A 130 -17.99 -10.26 23.15
N GLU A 131 -17.55 -10.62 24.33
CA GLU A 131 -16.58 -9.84 25.13
C GLU A 131 -15.24 -9.64 24.42
N LEU A 132 -14.80 -10.62 23.64
CA LEU A 132 -13.57 -10.49 22.85
C LEU A 132 -13.74 -9.46 21.73
N TRP A 133 -14.87 -9.53 21.01
CA TRP A 133 -15.16 -8.62 19.91
C TRP A 133 -15.35 -7.18 20.36
N GLU A 134 -15.93 -6.94 21.54
CA GLU A 134 -16.12 -5.62 22.12
C GLU A 134 -14.79 -4.94 22.54
N LYS A 135 -13.74 -5.74 22.80
CA LYS A 135 -12.41 -5.24 23.15
C LYS A 135 -11.55 -4.88 21.94
N LEU A 136 -11.93 -5.34 20.75
CA LEU A 136 -11.14 -5.09 19.53
C LEU A 136 -11.35 -3.65 19.06
N PRO A 137 -10.28 -2.91 18.74
CA PRO A 137 -10.40 -1.54 18.30
C PRO A 137 -11.04 -1.47 16.91
N PRO A 138 -12.05 -0.60 16.70
CA PRO A 138 -12.59 -0.38 15.37
C PRO A 138 -11.56 0.31 14.48
N PHE A 139 -11.51 -0.06 13.22
CA PHE A 139 -10.68 0.64 12.25
C PHE A 139 -11.17 2.08 12.06
N ARG A 140 -10.31 3.04 12.34
CA ARG A 140 -10.58 4.47 12.15
C ARG A 140 -9.51 5.06 11.25
N TYR A 141 -9.80 5.12 9.98
CA TYR A 141 -8.89 5.73 9.02
C TYR A 141 -8.82 7.24 9.21
N GLN A 142 -7.60 7.76 9.28
CA GLN A 142 -7.31 9.18 9.26
C GLN A 142 -6.65 9.51 7.92
N PRO A 143 -7.33 10.23 7.02
CA PRO A 143 -6.76 10.61 5.75
C PRO A 143 -5.57 11.56 5.95
N PRO A 144 -4.60 11.56 5.04
CA PRO A 144 -3.50 12.50 5.08
C PRO A 144 -3.99 13.96 5.03
N PRO A 145 -3.21 14.92 5.53
CA PRO A 145 -3.59 16.32 5.54
C PRO A 145 -3.74 16.88 4.12
N LEU A 146 -4.60 17.90 3.97
CA LEU A 146 -4.84 18.56 2.67
C LEU A 146 -3.55 19.03 1.98
N SER A 147 -2.55 19.44 2.75
CA SER A 147 -1.24 19.83 2.21
C SER A 147 -0.58 18.72 1.39
N GLN A 148 -0.77 17.47 1.77
CA GLN A 148 -0.26 16.33 1.02
C GLN A 148 -1.03 16.13 -0.30
N ALA A 149 -2.35 16.28 -0.30
CA ALA A 149 -3.16 16.24 -1.50
C ALA A 149 -2.76 17.35 -2.49
N VAL A 150 -2.54 18.57 -1.98
CA VAL A 150 -2.06 19.70 -2.79
C VAL A 150 -0.67 19.41 -3.36
N SER A 151 0.26 18.89 -2.56
CA SER A 151 1.60 18.56 -3.07
C SER A 151 1.58 17.46 -4.13
N ALA A 152 0.71 16.46 -3.97
CA ALA A 152 0.51 15.41 -4.97
C ALA A 152 -0.10 15.94 -6.28
N ALA A 153 -0.97 16.97 -6.21
CA ALA A 153 -1.57 17.60 -7.37
C ALA A 153 -0.62 18.53 -8.14
N MET A 154 0.46 19.03 -7.51
CA MET A 154 1.36 20.02 -8.08
C MET A 154 1.93 19.66 -9.47
N PRO A 155 2.42 18.43 -9.72
CA PRO A 155 2.92 18.08 -11.05
C PRO A 155 1.86 18.22 -12.14
N GLY A 156 0.62 17.74 -11.89
CA GLY A 156 -0.49 17.90 -12.81
C GLY A 156 -0.88 19.36 -13.05
N LEU A 157 -0.90 20.18 -11.99
CA LEU A 157 -1.17 21.61 -12.09
C LEU A 157 -0.10 22.34 -12.90
N ILE A 158 1.18 22.01 -12.71
CA ILE A 158 2.29 22.57 -13.50
C ILE A 158 2.10 22.27 -15.00
N VAL A 159 1.77 21.01 -15.33
CA VAL A 159 1.48 20.62 -16.72
C VAL A 159 0.35 21.45 -17.31
N LEU A 160 -0.74 21.63 -16.56
CA LEU A 160 -1.87 22.46 -17.02
C LEU A 160 -1.50 23.94 -17.20
N CYS A 161 -0.71 24.51 -16.30
CA CYS A 161 -0.20 25.87 -16.43
C CYS A 161 0.68 26.04 -17.67
N LEU A 162 1.53 25.06 -17.99
CA LEU A 162 2.35 25.07 -19.20
C LEU A 162 1.49 25.05 -20.46
N TRP A 163 0.44 24.21 -20.49
CA TRP A 163 -0.50 24.19 -21.61
C TRP A 163 -1.26 25.50 -21.76
N LEU A 164 -1.72 26.09 -20.65
CA LEU A 164 -2.38 27.39 -20.66
C LEU A 164 -1.45 28.49 -21.20
N ALA A 165 -0.23 28.55 -20.70
CA ALA A 165 0.76 29.52 -21.15
C ALA A 165 1.09 29.35 -22.64
N GLY A 166 1.30 28.12 -23.11
CA GLY A 166 1.52 27.78 -24.50
C GLY A 166 0.35 28.19 -25.39
N GLY A 167 -0.88 27.90 -24.97
CA GLY A 167 -2.11 28.30 -25.68
C GLY A 167 -2.25 29.82 -25.77
N CYS A 168 -2.04 30.56 -24.69
CA CYS A 168 -2.04 32.02 -24.68
C CYS A 168 -0.97 32.60 -25.61
N ALA A 169 0.25 32.06 -25.58
CA ALA A 169 1.32 32.49 -26.48
C ALA A 169 0.96 32.23 -27.94
N ALA A 170 0.44 31.04 -28.26
CA ALA A 170 0.02 30.72 -29.62
C ALA A 170 -1.07 31.69 -30.15
N LEU A 171 -2.07 31.98 -29.32
CA LEU A 171 -3.13 32.95 -29.65
C LEU A 171 -2.56 34.35 -29.84
N TYR A 172 -1.66 34.78 -28.98
CA TYR A 172 -1.01 36.07 -29.09
C TYR A 172 -0.22 36.23 -30.41
N PHE A 173 0.58 35.22 -30.77
CA PHE A 173 1.35 35.26 -32.02
C PHE A 173 0.44 35.14 -33.25
N ALA A 174 -0.63 34.33 -33.19
CA ALA A 174 -1.61 34.22 -34.26
C ALA A 174 -2.32 35.56 -34.49
N SER A 175 -2.78 36.25 -33.44
CA SER A 175 -3.45 37.54 -33.53
C SER A 175 -2.58 38.63 -34.14
N ARG A 176 -1.27 38.61 -33.85
CA ARG A 176 -0.31 39.56 -34.47
C ARG A 176 -0.10 39.33 -35.97
N ARG A 177 -0.30 38.11 -36.46
CA ARG A 177 -0.16 37.79 -37.90
C ARG A 177 -1.42 38.09 -38.72
N LEU A 178 -2.57 38.18 -38.07
CA LEU A 178 -3.83 38.57 -38.69
C LEU A 178 -3.82 40.10 -38.83
N LYS A 179 -3.28 40.64 -39.95
CA LYS A 179 -3.46 42.05 -40.28
C LYS A 179 -4.95 42.27 -40.61
N PRO A 180 -5.64 43.26 -39.99
CA PRO A 180 -6.95 43.67 -40.47
C PRO A 180 -6.82 44.18 -41.91
N SER A 181 -7.49 43.54 -42.87
CA SER A 181 -7.68 44.02 -44.25
C SER A 181 -8.59 45.21 -44.27
#